data_0dc71eb010832351dd56261aa169b954
#
_entry.id   0dc71eb010832351dd56261aa169b954
#
_cell.length_a   1.000
_cell.length_b   1.000
_cell.length_c   1.000
_cell.angle_alpha   90.00
_cell.angle_beta   90.00
_cell.angle_gamma   90.00
#
_symmetry.space_group_name_H-M   'P 1'
#
loop_
_entity.id
_entity.type
_entity.pdbx_description
1 polymer ?
#
loop_
_entity_poly.entity_id
_entity_poly.type
_entity_poly.pdbx_seq_one_letter_code
_entity_poly.pdbx_strand_id
1 'polypeptide(L)'
;MLGSAAAMALELHFDHGTLVVPGALPEDERLAQLLVLDRRTGSHRAPAHRYREIVARLHNRGFAYNDLARQYERIDLPLVAPLSPFPHQQAALDAWVAGGCTGIVELPTGAGKTLLAVLAIQHTGRPALVVVPTIDLMLQWQQVLHKWFGREIGMLGGGAESRCPRLKIASTRSSSSRTLKGLTT
;
A
#
# COMPACT_ATOMS: atom_id res chain seq x y z
N MET A 1 -22.95 39.64 -12.00
CA MET A 1 -23.34 38.28 -11.60
C MET A 1 -22.38 37.32 -12.27
N LEU A 2 -21.31 36.97 -11.58
CA LEU A 2 -20.35 35.97 -12.04
C LEU A 2 -20.81 34.63 -11.44
N GLY A 3 -21.30 33.73 -12.30
CA GLY A 3 -21.70 32.41 -11.92
C GLY A 3 -20.53 31.65 -11.33
N SER A 4 -20.65 31.29 -10.05
CA SER A 4 -19.77 30.32 -9.39
C SER A 4 -19.94 28.99 -10.14
N ALA A 5 -19.02 28.68 -11.04
CA ALA A 5 -18.84 27.33 -11.51
C ALA A 5 -18.46 26.51 -10.27
N ALA A 6 -19.36 25.67 -9.78
CA ALA A 6 -19.07 24.71 -8.74
C ALA A 6 -17.82 23.93 -9.19
N ALA A 7 -16.70 24.19 -8.55
CA ALA A 7 -15.46 23.49 -8.85
C ALA A 7 -15.73 22.01 -8.59
N MET A 8 -15.89 21.22 -9.66
CA MET A 8 -16.06 19.76 -9.52
C MET A 8 -14.85 19.22 -8.78
N ALA A 9 -15.13 18.49 -7.69
CA ALA A 9 -14.08 17.84 -6.92
C ALA A 9 -13.32 16.87 -7.84
N LEU A 10 -12.00 16.91 -7.80
CA LEU A 10 -11.16 15.96 -8.53
C LEU A 10 -11.35 14.56 -7.95
N GLU A 11 -11.44 13.56 -8.79
CA GLU A 11 -11.46 12.17 -8.35
C GLU A 11 -10.09 11.53 -8.56
N LEU A 12 -9.58 10.88 -7.52
CA LEU A 12 -8.32 10.14 -7.56
C LEU A 12 -8.63 8.65 -7.59
N HIS A 13 -8.21 7.95 -8.62
CA HIS A 13 -8.37 6.50 -8.77
C HIS A 13 -7.03 5.80 -8.90
N PHE A 14 -6.99 4.51 -8.53
CA PHE A 14 -5.88 3.63 -8.89
C PHE A 14 -6.26 2.76 -10.08
N ASP A 15 -5.39 2.74 -11.09
CA ASP A 15 -5.53 1.86 -12.25
C ASP A 15 -4.16 1.36 -12.71
N HIS A 16 -3.96 0.04 -12.68
CA HIS A 16 -2.76 -0.65 -13.18
C HIS A 16 -1.42 0.00 -12.75
N GLY A 17 -1.28 0.29 -11.44
CA GLY A 17 -0.04 0.85 -10.88
C GLY A 17 0.14 2.34 -11.13
N THR A 18 -0.87 3.03 -11.62
CA THR A 18 -0.89 4.48 -11.82
C THR A 18 -2.02 5.13 -11.04
N LEU A 19 -1.80 6.36 -10.59
CA LEU A 19 -2.86 7.25 -10.13
C LEU A 19 -3.51 7.86 -11.37
N VAL A 20 -4.82 7.86 -11.41
CA VAL A 20 -5.63 8.40 -12.52
C VAL A 20 -6.52 9.51 -11.98
N VAL A 21 -6.52 10.64 -12.66
CA VAL A 21 -7.36 11.79 -12.39
C VAL A 21 -8.14 12.10 -13.66
N PRO A 22 -9.46 11.78 -13.71
CA PRO A 22 -10.30 12.13 -14.83
C PRO A 22 -10.53 13.66 -14.94
N GLY A 23 -10.74 14.13 -16.15
CA GLY A 23 -11.09 15.53 -16.40
C GLY A 23 -9.92 16.50 -16.36
N ALA A 24 -10.25 17.79 -16.25
CA ALA A 24 -9.29 18.87 -16.26
C ALA A 24 -8.62 19.04 -14.89
N LEU A 25 -7.34 19.33 -14.90
CA LEU A 25 -6.62 19.70 -13.66
C LEU A 25 -6.87 21.16 -13.32
N PRO A 26 -6.80 21.53 -12.03
CA PRO A 26 -6.78 22.93 -11.62
C PRO A 26 -5.49 23.60 -12.12
N GLU A 27 -5.52 24.91 -12.21
CA GLU A 27 -4.35 25.70 -12.60
C GLU A 27 -3.28 25.64 -11.51
N ASP A 28 -2.43 24.63 -11.59
CA ASP A 28 -1.29 24.43 -10.72
C ASP A 28 -0.15 23.78 -11.50
N GLU A 29 0.94 24.53 -11.66
CA GLU A 29 2.10 24.11 -12.45
C GLU A 29 2.72 22.79 -11.92
N ARG A 30 2.76 22.61 -10.59
CA ARG A 30 3.32 21.40 -10.00
C ARG A 30 2.45 20.18 -10.25
N LEU A 31 1.14 20.31 -10.20
CA LEU A 31 0.22 19.21 -10.56
C LEU A 31 0.34 18.85 -12.04
N ALA A 32 0.47 19.85 -12.92
CA ALA A 32 0.68 19.63 -14.35
C ALA A 32 2.01 18.91 -14.67
N GLN A 33 3.05 19.10 -13.85
CA GLN A 33 4.31 18.37 -13.97
C GLN A 33 4.21 16.94 -13.45
N LEU A 34 3.39 16.68 -12.44
CA LEU A 34 3.23 15.36 -11.81
C LEU A 34 2.25 14.46 -12.56
N LEU A 35 1.23 15.05 -13.15
CA LEU A 35 0.10 14.38 -13.80
C LEU A 35 0.15 14.61 -15.31
N VAL A 36 0.46 13.58 -16.06
CA VAL A 36 0.61 13.64 -17.52
C VAL A 36 -0.72 13.25 -18.18
N LEU A 37 -1.15 14.02 -19.17
CA LEU A 37 -2.36 13.72 -19.93
C LEU A 37 -2.18 12.46 -20.79
N ASP A 38 -2.96 11.44 -20.52
CA ASP A 38 -3.15 10.29 -21.41
C ASP A 38 -4.21 10.64 -22.47
N ARG A 39 -3.76 11.03 -23.66
CA ARG A 39 -4.62 11.44 -24.75
C ARG A 39 -5.60 10.35 -25.19
N ARG A 40 -5.31 9.09 -24.93
CA ARG A 40 -6.15 7.96 -25.29
C ARG A 40 -7.40 7.87 -24.41
N THR A 41 -7.29 8.22 -23.14
CA THR A 41 -8.40 8.14 -22.17
C THR A 41 -8.97 9.50 -21.79
N GLY A 42 -8.29 10.60 -22.13
CA GLY A 42 -8.65 11.94 -21.70
C GLY A 42 -8.42 12.19 -20.20
N SER A 43 -7.70 11.29 -19.53
CA SER A 43 -7.44 11.38 -18.10
C SER A 43 -5.97 11.72 -17.85
N HIS A 44 -5.69 12.36 -16.72
CA HIS A 44 -4.32 12.59 -16.30
C HIS A 44 -3.82 11.40 -15.48
N ARG A 45 -2.56 11.00 -15.69
CA ARG A 45 -1.93 9.87 -15.01
C ARG A 45 -0.61 10.23 -14.37
N ALA A 46 -0.35 9.63 -13.21
CA ALA A 46 0.94 9.68 -12.52
C ALA A 46 1.34 8.29 -12.03
N PRO A 47 2.66 7.98 -11.92
CA PRO A 47 3.11 6.77 -11.24
C PRO A 47 2.59 6.73 -9.79
N ALA A 48 2.20 5.53 -9.32
CA ALA A 48 1.60 5.34 -7.98
C ALA A 48 2.44 5.93 -6.84
N HIS A 49 3.77 5.93 -6.93
CA HIS A 49 4.66 6.48 -5.91
C HIS A 49 4.54 8.01 -5.73
N ARG A 50 3.94 8.72 -6.70
CA ARG A 50 3.66 10.17 -6.63
C ARG A 50 2.39 10.51 -5.87
N TYR A 51 1.59 9.50 -5.49
CA TYR A 51 0.31 9.69 -4.80
C TYR A 51 0.42 10.66 -3.60
N ARG A 52 1.37 10.42 -2.70
CA ARG A 52 1.52 11.26 -1.49
C ARG A 52 1.83 12.71 -1.84
N GLU A 53 2.68 12.95 -2.83
CA GLU A 53 3.05 14.30 -3.29
C GLU A 53 1.85 15.02 -3.91
N ILE A 54 1.06 14.31 -4.73
CA ILE A 54 -0.14 14.86 -5.37
C ILE A 54 -1.20 15.20 -4.33
N VAL A 55 -1.53 14.27 -3.42
CA VAL A 55 -2.53 14.50 -2.37
C VAL A 55 -2.13 15.65 -1.44
N ALA A 56 -0.86 15.69 -1.03
CA ALA A 56 -0.35 16.80 -0.21
C ALA A 56 -0.48 18.14 -0.96
N ARG A 57 -0.20 18.17 -2.26
CA ARG A 57 -0.35 19.39 -3.07
C ARG A 57 -1.80 19.84 -3.16
N LEU A 58 -2.73 18.92 -3.44
CA LEU A 58 -4.16 19.21 -3.49
C LEU A 58 -4.66 19.76 -2.16
N HIS A 59 -4.29 19.12 -1.06
CA HIS A 59 -4.67 19.55 0.29
C HIS A 59 -4.13 20.93 0.64
N ASN A 60 -2.82 21.17 0.44
CA ASN A 60 -2.16 22.42 0.79
C ASN A 60 -2.65 23.61 -0.06
N ARG A 61 -3.15 23.35 -1.27
CA ARG A 61 -3.72 24.37 -2.15
C ARG A 61 -5.23 24.55 -1.97
N GLY A 62 -5.86 23.76 -1.11
CA GLY A 62 -7.29 23.84 -0.85
C GLY A 62 -8.17 23.38 -2.02
N PHE A 63 -7.63 22.59 -2.95
CA PHE A 63 -8.45 22.01 -4.04
C PHE A 63 -9.37 20.94 -3.48
N ALA A 64 -10.63 20.95 -3.91
CA ALA A 64 -11.58 19.89 -3.57
C ALA A 64 -11.25 18.61 -4.33
N TYR A 65 -11.12 17.50 -3.61
CA TYR A 65 -10.88 16.19 -4.22
C TYR A 65 -11.56 15.07 -3.44
N ASN A 66 -11.90 14.00 -4.15
CA ASN A 66 -12.41 12.76 -3.61
C ASN A 66 -11.36 11.66 -3.84
N ASP A 67 -10.81 11.14 -2.75
CA ASP A 67 -9.73 10.16 -2.79
C ASP A 67 -10.29 8.73 -2.81
N LEU A 68 -10.64 8.24 -3.99
CA LEU A 68 -11.07 6.86 -4.24
C LEU A 68 -9.87 5.90 -4.34
N ALA A 69 -8.66 6.42 -4.59
CA ALA A 69 -7.45 5.61 -4.65
C ALA A 69 -7.05 5.02 -3.29
N ARG A 70 -7.52 5.61 -2.18
CA ARG A 70 -7.27 5.15 -0.81
C ARG A 70 -8.39 4.29 -0.24
N GLN A 71 -9.40 3.95 -1.01
CA GLN A 71 -10.49 3.08 -0.58
C GLN A 71 -10.03 1.61 -0.53
N TYR A 72 -9.24 1.27 0.48
CA TYR A 72 -8.86 -0.11 0.73
C TYR A 72 -9.98 -0.83 1.48
N GLU A 73 -10.42 -1.98 0.96
CA GLU A 73 -11.30 -2.87 1.68
C GLU A 73 -10.66 -3.27 3.02
N ARG A 74 -11.40 -3.11 4.11
CA ARG A 74 -10.99 -3.71 5.38
C ARG A 74 -11.26 -5.20 5.33
N ILE A 75 -10.27 -5.98 5.71
CA ILE A 75 -10.36 -7.42 5.80
C ILE A 75 -10.20 -7.86 7.25
N ASP A 76 -11.02 -8.80 7.65
CA ASP A 76 -10.83 -9.45 8.94
C ASP A 76 -9.67 -10.45 8.84
N LEU A 77 -8.65 -10.25 9.66
CA LEU A 77 -7.45 -11.07 9.76
C LEU A 77 -7.27 -11.58 11.19
N PRO A 78 -8.19 -12.44 11.68
CA PRO A 78 -8.03 -13.02 13.00
C PRO A 78 -6.79 -13.92 13.02
N LEU A 79 -6.10 -13.92 14.16
CA LEU A 79 -5.03 -14.87 14.42
C LEU A 79 -5.63 -16.22 14.84
N VAL A 80 -4.99 -17.30 14.42
CA VAL A 80 -5.37 -18.68 14.79
C VAL A 80 -5.33 -18.90 16.31
N ALA A 81 -4.39 -18.23 16.98
CA ALA A 81 -4.26 -18.25 18.44
C ALA A 81 -3.98 -16.85 18.99
N PRO A 82 -4.37 -16.57 20.25
CA PRO A 82 -4.03 -15.31 20.88
C PRO A 82 -2.52 -15.09 20.91
N LEU A 83 -2.11 -13.89 20.58
CA LEU A 83 -0.73 -13.47 20.58
C LEU A 83 -0.53 -12.36 21.60
N SER A 84 0.27 -12.65 22.65
CA SER A 84 0.65 -11.67 23.66
C SER A 84 2.05 -11.16 23.34
N PRO A 85 2.20 -9.90 22.90
CA PRO A 85 3.51 -9.32 22.63
C PRO A 85 4.29 -9.12 23.92
N PHE A 86 5.59 -9.21 23.85
CA PHE A 86 6.45 -8.74 24.93
C PHE A 86 6.36 -7.21 25.09
N PRO A 87 6.67 -6.65 26.29
CA PRO A 87 6.54 -5.20 26.53
C PRO A 87 7.25 -4.32 25.48
N HIS A 88 8.46 -4.71 25.03
CA HIS A 88 9.20 -3.97 24.01
C HIS A 88 8.55 -4.06 22.60
N GLN A 89 7.87 -5.17 22.29
CA GLN A 89 7.13 -5.33 21.03
C GLN A 89 5.84 -4.50 21.06
N GLN A 90 5.15 -4.48 22.19
CA GLN A 90 3.96 -3.65 22.36
C GLN A 90 4.33 -2.17 22.25
N ALA A 91 5.38 -1.71 22.93
CA ALA A 91 5.83 -0.33 22.84
C ALA A 91 6.22 0.07 21.41
N ALA A 92 6.87 -0.83 20.66
CA ALA A 92 7.21 -0.59 19.26
C ALA A 92 5.98 -0.52 18.36
N LEU A 93 4.98 -1.37 18.59
CA LEU A 93 3.70 -1.34 17.87
C LEU A 93 2.94 -0.04 18.15
N ASP A 94 2.85 0.35 19.41
CA ASP A 94 2.15 1.57 19.84
C ASP A 94 2.80 2.82 19.24
N ALA A 95 4.12 2.91 19.24
CA ALA A 95 4.86 4.00 18.62
C ALA A 95 4.64 4.06 17.10
N TRP A 96 4.63 2.91 16.43
CA TRP A 96 4.35 2.83 15.00
C TRP A 96 2.91 3.24 14.67
N VAL A 97 1.93 2.83 15.48
CA VAL A 97 0.52 3.23 15.34
C VAL A 97 0.37 4.73 15.56
N ALA A 98 0.99 5.29 16.60
CA ALA A 98 0.99 6.72 16.88
C ALA A 98 1.63 7.54 15.73
N GLY A 99 2.62 6.96 15.03
CA GLY A 99 3.22 7.50 13.81
C GLY A 99 2.35 7.35 12.55
N GLY A 100 1.08 6.98 12.68
CA GLY A 100 0.17 6.82 11.53
C GLY A 100 0.42 5.54 10.73
N CYS A 101 0.86 4.48 11.37
CA CYS A 101 1.21 3.18 10.76
C CYS A 101 2.30 3.31 9.68
N THR A 102 3.23 4.21 9.88
CA THR A 102 4.34 4.49 8.95
C THR A 102 5.62 4.71 9.74
N GLY A 103 6.74 4.17 9.27
CA GLY A 103 8.03 4.37 9.92
C GLY A 103 8.94 3.16 9.81
N ILE A 104 10.08 3.25 10.47
CA ILE A 104 11.07 2.19 10.59
C ILE A 104 11.04 1.70 12.04
N VAL A 105 10.91 0.37 12.21
CA VAL A 105 11.02 -0.26 13.52
C VAL A 105 12.35 -1.02 13.58
N GLU A 106 13.21 -0.58 14.47
CA GLU A 106 14.49 -1.21 14.73
C GLU A 106 14.45 -2.00 16.04
N LEU A 107 14.71 -3.29 15.96
CA LEU A 107 14.78 -4.20 17.10
C LEU A 107 16.02 -5.10 16.97
N PRO A 108 16.65 -5.52 18.08
CA PRO A 108 17.74 -6.47 18.07
C PRO A 108 17.39 -7.79 17.37
N THR A 109 18.40 -8.53 16.93
CA THR A 109 18.22 -9.88 16.41
C THR A 109 17.62 -10.77 17.51
N GLY A 110 16.62 -11.59 17.17
CA GLY A 110 15.92 -12.43 18.14
C GLY A 110 14.79 -11.74 18.92
N ALA A 111 14.65 -10.40 18.86
CA ALA A 111 13.60 -9.66 19.58
C ALA A 111 12.18 -9.81 18.98
N GLY A 112 12.00 -10.69 18.00
CA GLY A 112 10.69 -11.00 17.45
C GLY A 112 10.13 -10.00 16.43
N LYS A 113 10.98 -9.39 15.59
CA LYS A 113 10.56 -8.49 14.50
C LYS A 113 9.43 -9.06 13.63
N THR A 114 9.52 -10.34 13.32
CA THR A 114 8.50 -11.04 12.51
C THR A 114 7.14 -11.06 13.20
N LEU A 115 7.12 -11.26 14.52
CA LEU A 115 5.90 -11.25 15.33
C LEU A 115 5.27 -9.87 15.36
N LEU A 116 6.11 -8.83 15.51
CA LEU A 116 5.65 -7.44 15.44
C LEU A 116 4.99 -7.12 14.09
N ALA A 117 5.55 -7.62 12.98
CA ALA A 117 4.94 -7.43 11.67
C ALA A 117 3.60 -8.17 11.53
N VAL A 118 3.43 -9.37 12.12
CA VAL A 118 2.14 -10.08 12.18
C VAL A 118 1.10 -9.23 12.93
N LEU A 119 1.48 -8.66 14.08
CA LEU A 119 0.60 -7.77 14.86
C LEU A 119 0.25 -6.50 14.09
N ALA A 120 1.21 -5.90 13.38
CA ALA A 120 0.98 -4.71 12.55
C ALA A 120 0.01 -5.01 11.39
N ILE A 121 0.13 -6.16 10.72
CA ILE A 121 -0.79 -6.62 9.68
C ILE A 121 -2.19 -6.81 10.26
N GLN A 122 -2.31 -7.50 11.39
CA GLN A 122 -3.58 -7.70 12.08
C GLN A 122 -4.22 -6.36 12.47
N HIS A 123 -3.45 -5.45 13.09
CA HIS A 123 -3.92 -4.15 13.54
C HIS A 123 -4.47 -3.31 12.37
N THR A 124 -3.80 -3.31 11.22
CA THR A 124 -4.26 -2.53 10.07
C THR A 124 -5.52 -3.08 9.44
N GLY A 125 -5.76 -4.39 9.51
CA GLY A 125 -6.93 -5.04 8.91
C GLY A 125 -7.05 -4.74 7.40
N ARG A 126 -5.94 -4.80 6.67
CA ARG A 126 -5.87 -4.49 5.24
C ARG A 126 -5.07 -5.53 4.48
N PRO A 127 -5.27 -5.63 3.16
CA PRO A 127 -4.36 -6.41 2.32
C PRO A 127 -2.92 -5.96 2.55
N ALA A 128 -2.01 -6.91 2.73
CA ALA A 128 -0.62 -6.62 3.04
C ALA A 128 0.33 -7.31 2.07
N LEU A 129 1.41 -6.60 1.73
CA LEU A 129 2.52 -7.12 0.95
C LEU A 129 3.80 -7.08 1.79
N VAL A 130 4.38 -8.24 2.04
CA VAL A 130 5.69 -8.37 2.67
C VAL A 130 6.75 -8.48 1.58
N VAL A 131 7.73 -7.58 1.58
CA VAL A 131 8.83 -7.58 0.60
C VAL A 131 10.11 -8.02 1.29
N VAL A 132 10.76 -9.03 0.74
CA VAL A 132 11.99 -9.62 1.30
C VAL A 132 13.09 -9.73 0.25
N PRO A 133 14.37 -9.71 0.64
CA PRO A 133 15.48 -9.71 -0.31
C PRO A 133 15.77 -11.09 -0.95
N THR A 134 15.37 -12.20 -0.32
CA THR A 134 15.71 -13.54 -0.80
C THR A 134 14.50 -14.47 -0.86
N ILE A 135 14.59 -15.50 -1.68
CA ILE A 135 13.55 -16.54 -1.79
C ILE A 135 13.43 -17.34 -0.49
N ASP A 136 14.54 -17.64 0.18
CA ASP A 136 14.50 -18.36 1.45
C ASP A 136 13.73 -17.61 2.53
N LEU A 137 13.95 -16.30 2.62
CA LEU A 137 13.15 -15.44 3.50
C LEU A 137 11.68 -15.40 3.07
N MET A 138 11.39 -15.43 1.78
CA MET A 138 10.02 -15.47 1.29
C MET A 138 9.30 -16.75 1.74
N LEU A 139 9.95 -17.90 1.64
CA LEU A 139 9.42 -19.18 2.12
C LEU A 139 9.24 -19.19 3.64
N GLN A 140 10.20 -18.66 4.39
CA GLN A 140 10.10 -18.52 5.83
C GLN A 140 8.92 -17.62 6.25
N TRP A 141 8.74 -16.49 5.60
CA TRP A 141 7.62 -15.59 5.84
C TRP A 141 6.27 -16.21 5.49
N GLN A 142 6.20 -17.00 4.40
CA GLN A 142 5.00 -17.75 4.04
C GLN A 142 4.57 -18.67 5.16
N GLN A 143 5.50 -19.45 5.70
CA GLN A 143 5.21 -20.38 6.81
C GLN A 143 4.72 -19.62 8.05
N VAL A 144 5.37 -18.50 8.40
CA VAL A 144 5.00 -17.67 9.55
C VAL A 144 3.61 -17.09 9.38
N LEU A 145 3.32 -16.44 8.26
CA LEU A 145 2.02 -15.84 8.01
C LEU A 145 0.91 -16.89 7.93
N HIS A 146 1.19 -18.03 7.29
CA HIS A 146 0.26 -19.16 7.27
C HIS A 146 -0.06 -19.68 8.67
N LYS A 147 0.97 -19.87 9.51
CA LYS A 147 0.82 -20.30 10.91
C LYS A 147 -0.07 -19.36 11.71
N TRP A 148 0.11 -18.04 11.58
CA TRP A 148 -0.58 -17.06 12.41
C TRP A 148 -1.97 -16.71 11.90
N PHE A 149 -2.17 -16.66 10.58
CA PHE A 149 -3.47 -16.26 10.00
C PHE A 149 -4.31 -17.46 9.54
N GLY A 150 -3.76 -18.69 9.50
CA GLY A 150 -4.48 -19.89 9.08
C GLY A 150 -5.00 -19.85 7.63
N ARG A 151 -4.37 -19.02 6.78
CA ARG A 151 -4.83 -18.75 5.41
C ARG A 151 -3.74 -19.03 4.40
N GLU A 152 -4.14 -19.22 3.17
CA GLU A 152 -3.21 -19.26 2.04
C GLU A 152 -2.53 -17.90 1.89
N ILE A 153 -1.21 -17.92 1.69
CA ILE A 153 -0.37 -16.74 1.50
C ILE A 153 0.16 -16.74 0.09
N GLY A 154 -0.16 -15.71 -0.67
CA GLY A 154 0.32 -15.55 -2.03
C GLY A 154 1.83 -15.29 -2.08
N MET A 155 2.50 -15.85 -3.06
CA MET A 155 3.92 -15.61 -3.33
C MET A 155 4.11 -14.98 -4.70
N LEU A 156 5.08 -14.06 -4.79
CA LEU A 156 5.44 -13.39 -6.02
C LEU A 156 6.97 -13.35 -6.15
N GLY A 157 7.53 -14.13 -7.03
CA GLY A 157 8.99 -14.25 -7.24
C GLY A 157 9.47 -15.70 -7.19
N GLY A 158 10.72 -15.92 -7.60
CA GLY A 158 11.32 -17.27 -7.61
C GLY A 158 10.63 -18.29 -8.51
N GLY A 159 9.89 -17.85 -9.53
CA GLY A 159 9.11 -18.73 -10.41
C GLY A 159 7.73 -19.12 -9.85
N ALA A 160 7.39 -18.72 -8.63
CA ALA A 160 6.07 -18.89 -8.05
C ALA A 160 5.23 -17.63 -8.25
N GLU A 161 4.06 -17.78 -8.83
CA GLU A 161 3.03 -16.75 -8.89
C GLU A 161 1.73 -17.33 -8.34
N SER A 162 1.40 -16.96 -7.12
CA SER A 162 0.16 -17.37 -6.47
C SER A 162 -0.82 -16.20 -6.41
N ARG A 163 -2.07 -16.46 -6.72
CA ARG A 163 -3.13 -15.45 -6.85
C ARG A 163 -3.86 -15.13 -5.54
N CYS A 164 -3.27 -15.33 -4.37
CA CYS A 164 -3.94 -14.90 -3.15
C CYS A 164 -4.00 -13.36 -3.08
N PRO A 165 -5.18 -12.73 -3.13
CA PRO A 165 -5.27 -11.27 -3.26
C PRO A 165 -5.04 -10.50 -1.96
N ARG A 166 -5.09 -11.16 -0.79
CA ARG A 166 -5.18 -10.47 0.51
C ARG A 166 -3.87 -10.39 1.28
N LEU A 167 -3.07 -11.46 1.28
CA LEU A 167 -1.74 -11.46 1.89
C LEU A 167 -0.74 -12.00 0.87
N LYS A 168 0.24 -11.19 0.51
CA LYS A 168 1.26 -11.55 -0.46
C LYS A 168 2.67 -11.31 0.09
N ILE A 169 3.59 -12.12 -0.37
CA ILE A 169 5.01 -11.94 -0.13
C ILE A 169 5.71 -11.84 -1.49
N ALA A 170 6.58 -10.87 -1.63
CA ALA A 170 7.40 -10.70 -2.84
C ALA A 170 8.89 -10.75 -2.50
N SER A 171 9.68 -11.34 -3.40
CA SER A 171 11.14 -11.24 -3.34
C SER A 171 11.64 -10.16 -4.30
N THR A 172 12.56 -9.32 -3.84
CA THR A 172 13.23 -8.32 -4.70
C THR A 172 14.19 -8.94 -5.70
N ARG A 173 14.59 -10.18 -5.51
CA ARG A 173 15.41 -10.95 -6.47
C ARG A 173 14.55 -11.67 -7.51
N SER A 174 13.67 -10.99 -8.18
CA SER A 174 13.02 -11.53 -9.38
C SER A 174 13.86 -11.19 -10.59
N SER A 175 14.27 -12.20 -11.34
CA SER A 175 15.03 -12.05 -12.59
C SER A 175 14.17 -11.57 -13.78
N SER A 176 12.97 -11.06 -13.53
CA SER A 176 12.07 -10.61 -14.59
C SER A 176 11.31 -9.34 -14.19
N SER A 177 11.52 -8.30 -14.96
CA SER A 177 10.83 -6.99 -14.88
C SER A 177 9.31 -7.05 -15.15
N ARG A 178 8.75 -8.24 -15.35
CA ARG A 178 7.31 -8.47 -15.57
C ARG A 178 6.50 -8.71 -14.29
N THR A 179 7.14 -8.90 -13.16
CA THR A 179 6.52 -9.46 -11.96
C THR A 179 5.68 -8.43 -11.15
N LEU A 180 5.87 -7.14 -11.36
CA LEU A 180 5.11 -6.10 -10.63
C LEU A 180 3.80 -5.67 -11.31
N LYS A 181 3.50 -6.16 -12.53
CA LYS A 181 2.26 -5.81 -13.24
C LYS A 181 1.00 -6.54 -12.74
N GLY A 182 1.14 -7.55 -11.88
CA GLY A 182 0.02 -8.35 -11.36
C GLY A 182 -0.52 -7.94 -9.97
N LEU A 183 -0.09 -6.81 -9.42
CA LEU A 183 -0.48 -6.37 -8.07
C LEU A 183 -1.76 -5.52 -8.02
N THR A 184 -2.43 -5.34 -9.17
CA THR A 184 -3.67 -4.55 -9.26
C THR A 184 -4.80 -5.37 -9.84
N THR A 185 -5.39 -6.21 -9.03
CA THR A 185 -6.79 -6.70 -9.18
C THR A 185 -7.31 -7.09 -7.82
#